data_21de4993d4ed0d679c6b77ed087d35a1
#
_entry.id   21de4993d4ed0d679c6b77ed087d35a1
#
_cell.length_a   1.000
_cell.length_b   1.000
_cell.length_c   1.000
_cell.angle_alpha   90.00
_cell.angle_beta   90.00
_cell.angle_gamma   90.00
#
_symmetry.space_group_name_H-M   'P 1'
#
loop_
_entity.id
_entity.type
_entity.pdbx_description
1 polymer ?
#
loop_
_entity_poly.entity_id
_entity_poly.type
_entity_poly.pdbx_seq_one_letter_code
_entity_poly.pdbx_strand_id
1 'polypeptide(L)'
;MLPHILLGFLSYRPQTGYELKQLMDKSTGHFWTAKQSQIYTTLKKMERQGWITSRVETQKARPDRIIYKITRSGQSALENWVSNPIRELDPHKNALLVKLFFSAQAGREALLTQLRLLQNLHQQKIRLYKSQAQNVIRESAARRPKLKKDALLWEATRRFGEHYEQMCLNWLDETITLVEENF
;
A
#
# COMPACT_ATOMS: atom_id res chain seq x y z
N MET A 1 -10.99 -1.42 -6.18
CA MET A 1 -10.07 -1.25 -5.04
C MET A 1 -9.86 0.22 -4.65
N LEU A 2 -9.29 1.11 -5.49
CA LEU A 2 -8.95 2.49 -5.11
C LEU A 2 -10.11 3.30 -4.45
N PRO A 3 -11.38 3.26 -4.94
CA PRO A 3 -12.46 3.96 -4.26
C PRO A 3 -12.65 3.55 -2.80
N HIS A 4 -12.58 2.26 -2.50
CA HIS A 4 -12.77 1.77 -1.13
C HIS A 4 -11.60 2.14 -0.19
N ILE A 5 -10.36 2.20 -0.71
CA ILE A 5 -9.20 2.71 0.05
C ILE A 5 -9.43 4.19 0.42
N LEU A 6 -9.89 5.00 -0.55
CA LEU A 6 -10.20 6.42 -0.30
C LEU A 6 -11.36 6.59 0.69
N LEU A 7 -12.43 5.78 0.59
CA LEU A 7 -13.52 5.76 1.57
C LEU A 7 -13.00 5.39 2.97
N GLY A 8 -12.12 4.39 3.07
CA GLY A 8 -11.49 4.00 4.32
C GLY A 8 -10.74 5.16 4.99
N PHE A 9 -9.94 5.91 4.24
CA PHE A 9 -9.26 7.10 4.80
C PHE A 9 -10.23 8.23 5.17
N LEU A 10 -11.26 8.46 4.34
CA LEU A 10 -12.27 9.49 4.59
C LEU A 10 -13.22 9.14 5.76
N SER A 11 -13.34 7.86 6.13
CA SER A 11 -14.12 7.46 7.31
C SER A 11 -13.50 7.93 8.63
N TYR A 12 -12.18 8.16 8.66
CA TYR A 12 -11.50 8.69 9.85
C TYR A 12 -11.67 10.19 10.02
N ARG A 13 -11.62 10.95 8.93
CA ARG A 13 -11.84 12.42 8.91
C ARG A 13 -11.93 12.94 7.47
N PRO A 14 -12.54 14.14 7.27
CA PRO A 14 -12.44 14.85 5.99
C PRO A 14 -11.00 15.19 5.65
N GLN A 15 -10.63 15.10 4.36
CA GLN A 15 -9.26 15.27 3.87
C GLN A 15 -9.25 15.82 2.44
N THR A 16 -8.15 16.48 2.06
CA THR A 16 -7.90 16.88 0.66
C THR A 16 -7.37 15.68 -0.15
N GLY A 17 -7.44 15.75 -1.49
CA GLY A 17 -6.87 14.73 -2.36
C GLY A 17 -5.34 14.58 -2.18
N TYR A 18 -4.64 15.65 -1.85
CA TYR A 18 -3.22 15.64 -1.53
C TYR A 18 -2.92 14.88 -0.23
N GLU A 19 -3.68 15.16 0.84
CA GLU A 19 -3.53 14.45 2.12
C GLU A 19 -3.84 12.95 1.98
N LEU A 20 -4.87 12.60 1.18
CA LEU A 20 -5.18 11.21 0.85
C LEU A 20 -4.02 10.51 0.14
N LYS A 21 -3.35 11.17 -0.82
CA LYS A 21 -2.16 10.63 -1.48
C LYS A 21 -1.03 10.40 -0.49
N GLN A 22 -0.71 11.40 0.34
CA GLN A 22 0.34 11.27 1.36
C GLN A 22 0.03 10.16 2.37
N LEU A 23 -1.22 10.04 2.80
CA LEU A 23 -1.63 9.01 3.74
C LEU A 23 -1.52 7.62 3.11
N MET A 24 -1.94 7.47 1.84
CA MET A 24 -1.78 6.23 1.08
C MET A 24 -0.31 5.81 0.99
N ASP A 25 0.58 6.73 0.61
CA ASP A 25 2.01 6.41 0.46
C ASP A 25 2.67 5.97 1.78
N LYS A 26 2.22 6.56 2.91
CA LYS A 26 2.74 6.26 4.25
C LYS A 26 2.15 5.01 4.89
N SER A 27 0.99 4.53 4.43
CA SER A 27 0.26 3.42 5.05
C SER A 27 0.08 2.22 4.14
N THR A 28 -0.70 2.36 3.06
CA THR A 28 -1.01 1.25 2.14
C THR A 28 -0.01 1.11 1.00
N GLY A 29 0.94 2.04 0.85
CA GLY A 29 1.88 2.13 -0.26
C GLY A 29 2.74 0.89 -0.49
N HIS A 30 2.87 0.01 0.49
CA HIS A 30 3.62 -1.23 0.39
C HIS A 30 2.83 -2.38 -0.27
N PHE A 31 1.50 -2.32 -0.30
CA PHE A 31 0.65 -3.32 -0.98
C PHE A 31 -0.32 -2.71 -1.98
N TRP A 32 -0.56 -1.39 -1.94
CA TRP A 32 -1.41 -0.69 -2.89
C TRP A 32 -0.96 0.75 -3.14
N THR A 33 -0.64 1.07 -4.38
CA THR A 33 -0.23 2.42 -4.79
C THR A 33 -1.17 3.01 -5.85
N ALA A 34 -1.27 4.33 -5.91
CA ALA A 34 -1.99 5.04 -6.98
C ALA A 34 -1.29 6.37 -7.29
N LYS A 35 -1.31 6.76 -8.56
CA LYS A 35 -0.84 8.08 -8.99
C LYS A 35 -1.82 9.15 -8.50
N GLN A 36 -1.33 10.37 -8.26
CA GLN A 36 -2.17 11.48 -7.81
C GLN A 36 -3.33 11.78 -8.77
N SER A 37 -3.09 11.71 -10.07
CA SER A 37 -4.15 11.86 -11.09
C SER A 37 -5.26 10.82 -10.97
N GLN A 38 -4.92 9.57 -10.67
CA GLN A 38 -5.89 8.50 -10.44
C GLN A 38 -6.76 8.77 -9.20
N ILE A 39 -6.16 9.33 -8.13
CA ILE A 39 -6.89 9.70 -6.92
C ILE A 39 -7.93 10.78 -7.26
N TYR A 40 -7.54 11.87 -7.93
CA TYR A 40 -8.48 12.93 -8.27
C TYR A 40 -9.59 12.47 -9.25
N THR A 41 -9.25 11.66 -10.24
CA THR A 41 -10.26 11.06 -11.14
C THR A 41 -11.23 10.17 -10.37
N THR A 42 -10.72 9.40 -9.40
CA THR A 42 -11.56 8.53 -8.56
C THR A 42 -12.45 9.34 -7.64
N LEU A 43 -11.93 10.39 -6.98
CA LEU A 43 -12.72 11.29 -6.13
C LEU A 43 -13.89 11.92 -6.89
N LYS A 44 -13.65 12.43 -8.11
CA LYS A 44 -14.73 12.96 -8.98
C LYS A 44 -15.80 11.91 -9.27
N LYS A 45 -15.41 10.65 -9.53
CA LYS A 45 -16.35 9.55 -9.75
C LYS A 45 -17.16 9.22 -8.49
N MET A 46 -16.49 9.15 -7.33
CA MET A 46 -17.15 8.87 -6.05
C MET A 46 -18.14 9.99 -5.66
N GLU A 47 -17.83 11.23 -5.97
CA GLU A 47 -18.74 12.37 -5.74
C GLU A 47 -19.99 12.28 -6.61
N ARG A 48 -19.84 11.95 -7.91
CA ARG A 48 -20.99 11.69 -8.81
C ARG A 48 -21.85 10.52 -8.35
N GLN A 49 -21.25 9.51 -7.71
CA GLN A 49 -21.97 8.38 -7.11
C GLN A 49 -22.63 8.71 -5.76
N GLY A 50 -22.43 9.91 -5.24
CA GLY A 50 -22.95 10.31 -3.95
C GLY A 50 -22.26 9.66 -2.73
N TRP A 51 -21.11 9.03 -2.93
CA TRP A 51 -20.33 8.39 -1.85
C TRP A 51 -19.55 9.38 -1.01
N ILE A 52 -19.20 10.52 -1.58
CA ILE A 52 -18.51 11.61 -0.91
C ILE A 52 -19.14 12.94 -1.33
N THR A 53 -18.92 13.97 -0.50
CA THR A 53 -19.16 15.37 -0.84
C THR A 53 -17.84 16.13 -0.79
N SER A 54 -17.74 17.22 -1.54
CA SER A 54 -16.62 18.15 -1.44
C SER A 54 -17.07 19.53 -1.00
N ARG A 55 -16.16 20.28 -0.37
CA ARG A 55 -16.30 21.72 -0.13
C ARG A 55 -15.00 22.42 -0.47
N VAL A 56 -15.11 23.60 -1.04
CA VAL A 56 -13.97 24.50 -1.24
C VAL A 56 -13.73 25.28 0.04
N GLU A 57 -12.49 25.29 0.49
CA GLU A 57 -12.00 26.11 1.61
C GLU A 57 -11.07 27.18 1.06
N THR A 58 -11.58 28.42 1.01
CA THR A 58 -10.83 29.57 0.50
C THR A 58 -9.69 29.94 1.44
N GLN A 59 -8.50 30.18 0.90
CA GLN A 59 -7.30 30.55 1.67
C GLN A 59 -6.81 31.93 1.25
N LYS A 60 -6.52 32.80 2.22
CA LYS A 60 -6.10 34.19 1.95
C LYS A 60 -4.73 34.34 1.21
N ALA A 61 -3.83 33.34 1.34
CA ALA A 61 -2.45 33.42 0.83
C ALA A 61 -1.98 32.15 0.08
N ARG A 62 -2.87 31.21 -0.21
CA ARG A 62 -2.58 29.93 -0.87
C ARG A 62 -3.74 29.57 -1.78
N PRO A 63 -3.54 28.67 -2.77
CA PRO A 63 -4.63 28.15 -3.59
C PRO A 63 -5.73 27.52 -2.72
N ASP A 64 -6.97 27.67 -3.16
CA ASP A 64 -8.13 27.08 -2.50
C ASP A 64 -7.98 25.56 -2.33
N ARG A 65 -8.49 25.02 -1.22
CA ARG A 65 -8.41 23.60 -0.88
C ARG A 65 -9.76 22.94 -1.08
N ILE A 66 -9.78 21.82 -1.77
CA ILE A 66 -10.98 20.97 -1.88
C ILE A 66 -10.90 19.90 -0.79
N ILE A 67 -11.81 19.94 0.17
CA ILE A 67 -11.91 18.98 1.26
C ILE A 67 -13.06 18.02 0.96
N TYR A 68 -12.74 16.72 0.93
CA TYR A 68 -13.69 15.64 0.71
C TYR A 68 -14.14 15.03 2.03
N LYS A 69 -15.41 14.67 2.10
CA LYS A 69 -16.05 14.03 3.26
C LYS A 69 -16.88 12.84 2.80
N ILE A 70 -16.79 11.72 3.50
CA ILE A 70 -17.63 10.54 3.25
C ILE A 70 -19.10 10.84 3.58
N THR A 71 -20.02 10.34 2.77
CA THR A 71 -21.46 10.37 3.02
C THR A 71 -21.93 9.09 3.72
N ARG A 72 -23.20 9.05 4.12
CA ARG A 72 -23.82 7.81 4.64
C ARG A 72 -23.82 6.70 3.58
N SER A 73 -24.10 7.03 2.31
CA SER A 73 -24.02 6.07 1.19
C SER A 73 -22.61 5.53 0.99
N GLY A 74 -21.59 6.41 1.07
CA GLY A 74 -20.19 6.01 1.00
C GLY A 74 -19.77 5.10 2.17
N GLN A 75 -20.26 5.38 3.39
CA GLN A 75 -20.01 4.53 4.54
C GLN A 75 -20.60 3.12 4.34
N SER A 76 -21.85 3.03 3.89
CA SER A 76 -22.49 1.75 3.57
C SER A 76 -21.76 0.99 2.44
N ALA A 77 -21.27 1.69 1.42
CA ALA A 77 -20.48 1.09 0.36
C ALA A 77 -19.15 0.51 0.88
N LEU A 78 -18.49 1.21 1.82
CA LEU A 78 -17.26 0.70 2.46
C LEU A 78 -17.56 -0.54 3.31
N GLU A 79 -18.60 -0.49 4.16
CA GLU A 79 -19.01 -1.59 5.03
C GLU A 79 -19.36 -2.84 4.23
N ASN A 80 -20.14 -2.70 3.18
CA ASN A 80 -20.49 -3.80 2.27
C ASN A 80 -19.25 -4.40 1.62
N TRP A 81 -18.31 -3.56 1.17
CA TRP A 81 -17.09 -4.03 0.53
C TRP A 81 -16.19 -4.80 1.51
N VAL A 82 -16.02 -4.30 2.73
CA VAL A 82 -15.21 -4.96 3.77
C VAL A 82 -15.82 -6.29 4.21
N SER A 83 -17.17 -6.36 4.25
CA SER A 83 -17.90 -7.57 4.67
C SER A 83 -17.95 -8.67 3.61
N ASN A 84 -17.74 -8.32 2.33
CA ASN A 84 -17.73 -9.30 1.25
C ASN A 84 -16.43 -10.14 1.27
N PRO A 85 -16.54 -11.47 1.31
CA PRO A 85 -15.35 -12.33 1.31
C PRO A 85 -14.63 -12.29 -0.04
N ILE A 86 -13.31 -12.37 -0.02
CA ILE A 86 -12.48 -12.62 -1.20
C ILE A 86 -12.63 -14.10 -1.56
N ARG A 87 -13.09 -14.40 -2.77
CA ARG A 87 -13.36 -15.76 -3.24
C ARG A 87 -12.31 -16.31 -4.19
N GLU A 88 -11.46 -15.45 -4.72
CA GLU A 88 -10.42 -15.80 -5.69
C GLU A 88 -9.12 -15.10 -5.32
N LEU A 89 -8.01 -15.75 -5.57
CA LEU A 89 -6.68 -15.14 -5.41
C LEU A 89 -6.31 -14.39 -6.70
N ASP A 90 -5.85 -13.16 -6.55
CA ASP A 90 -5.32 -12.40 -7.69
C ASP A 90 -4.09 -13.10 -8.29
N PRO A 91 -3.96 -13.19 -9.61
CA PRO A 91 -2.78 -13.73 -10.26
C PRO A 91 -1.53 -12.95 -9.86
N HIS A 92 -0.52 -13.64 -9.36
CA HIS A 92 0.73 -13.02 -8.96
C HIS A 92 1.61 -12.71 -10.18
N LYS A 93 1.64 -11.43 -10.60
CA LYS A 93 2.50 -10.95 -11.69
C LYS A 93 3.83 -10.47 -11.12
N ASN A 94 4.89 -11.23 -11.32
CA ASN A 94 6.22 -10.88 -10.84
C ASN A 94 7.22 -10.86 -12.01
N ALA A 95 7.72 -9.66 -12.34
CA ALA A 95 8.67 -9.47 -13.43
C ALA A 95 10.01 -10.19 -13.20
N LEU A 96 10.44 -10.35 -11.94
CA LEU A 96 11.64 -11.09 -11.60
C LEU A 96 11.49 -12.56 -11.97
N LEU A 97 10.36 -13.20 -11.60
CA LEU A 97 10.13 -14.61 -11.93
C LEU A 97 10.10 -14.85 -13.44
N VAL A 98 9.51 -13.92 -14.21
CA VAL A 98 9.53 -13.99 -15.68
C VAL A 98 10.95 -13.88 -16.20
N LYS A 99 11.76 -12.94 -15.70
CA LYS A 99 13.17 -12.82 -16.10
C LYS A 99 13.97 -14.05 -15.72
N LEU A 100 13.82 -14.54 -14.49
CA LEU A 100 14.54 -15.71 -14.00
C LEU A 100 14.22 -16.95 -14.83
N PHE A 101 12.94 -17.15 -15.18
CA PHE A 101 12.50 -18.29 -15.99
C PHE A 101 13.20 -18.37 -17.35
N PHE A 102 13.57 -17.22 -17.93
CA PHE A 102 14.28 -17.14 -19.20
C PHE A 102 15.77 -16.83 -19.07
N SER A 103 16.34 -16.85 -17.86
CA SER A 103 17.72 -16.39 -17.59
C SER A 103 18.81 -17.40 -17.96
N ALA A 104 18.50 -18.60 -18.46
CA ALA A 104 19.51 -19.56 -18.89
C ALA A 104 20.44 -19.01 -19.99
N GLN A 105 20.01 -17.98 -20.72
CA GLN A 105 20.81 -17.29 -21.74
C GLN A 105 21.63 -16.11 -21.17
N ALA A 106 21.43 -15.75 -19.92
CA ALA A 106 22.15 -14.66 -19.27
C ALA A 106 23.49 -15.18 -18.68
N GLY A 107 24.52 -14.34 -18.68
CA GLY A 107 25.75 -14.68 -17.99
C GLY A 107 25.57 -14.74 -16.48
N ARG A 108 26.27 -15.67 -15.82
CA ARG A 108 26.25 -15.91 -14.37
C ARG A 108 26.36 -14.61 -13.54
N GLU A 109 27.34 -13.77 -13.86
CA GLU A 109 27.60 -12.53 -13.13
C GLU A 109 26.44 -11.50 -13.23
N ALA A 110 25.81 -11.39 -14.40
CA ALA A 110 24.69 -10.51 -14.60
C ALA A 110 23.47 -10.97 -13.77
N LEU A 111 23.24 -12.28 -13.70
CA LEU A 111 22.17 -12.87 -12.91
C LEU A 111 22.41 -12.69 -11.42
N LEU A 112 23.61 -13.00 -10.92
CA LEU A 112 23.97 -12.80 -9.52
C LEU A 112 23.88 -11.33 -9.10
N THR A 113 24.33 -10.41 -9.93
CA THR A 113 24.22 -8.96 -9.67
C THR A 113 22.76 -8.55 -9.49
N GLN A 114 21.85 -9.02 -10.36
CA GLN A 114 20.42 -8.72 -10.26
C GLN A 114 19.80 -9.30 -8.98
N LEU A 115 20.11 -10.54 -8.63
CA LEU A 115 19.57 -11.20 -7.44
C LEU A 115 20.06 -10.50 -6.15
N ARG A 116 21.34 -10.19 -6.06
CA ARG A 116 21.92 -9.46 -4.90
C ARG A 116 21.38 -8.04 -4.76
N LEU A 117 21.13 -7.34 -5.89
CA LEU A 117 20.46 -6.04 -5.85
C LEU A 117 19.06 -6.13 -5.23
N LEU A 118 18.27 -7.13 -5.64
CA LEU A 118 16.92 -7.36 -5.08
C LEU A 118 16.97 -7.75 -3.61
N GLN A 119 17.92 -8.58 -3.21
CA GLN A 119 18.16 -8.93 -1.81
C GLN A 119 18.36 -7.67 -0.95
N ASN A 120 19.20 -6.73 -1.39
CA ASN A 120 19.41 -5.46 -0.70
C ASN A 120 18.12 -4.62 -0.60
N LEU A 121 17.30 -4.59 -1.66
CA LEU A 121 16.03 -3.87 -1.67
C LEU A 121 15.02 -4.46 -0.66
N HIS A 122 14.91 -5.79 -0.61
CA HIS A 122 14.05 -6.48 0.36
C HIS A 122 14.53 -6.28 1.80
N GLN A 123 15.86 -6.30 2.06
CA GLN A 123 16.44 -5.99 3.37
C GLN A 123 16.12 -4.54 3.82
N GLN A 124 16.17 -3.57 2.92
CA GLN A 124 15.79 -2.19 3.23
C GLN A 124 14.32 -2.09 3.62
N LYS A 125 13.42 -2.79 2.91
CA LYS A 125 11.99 -2.80 3.23
C LYS A 125 11.70 -3.42 4.60
N ILE A 126 12.33 -4.53 4.96
CA ILE A 126 12.18 -5.11 6.30
C ILE A 126 12.55 -4.10 7.39
N ARG A 127 13.66 -3.38 7.21
CA ARG A 127 14.07 -2.33 8.17
C ARG A 127 13.00 -1.25 8.32
N LEU A 128 12.37 -0.82 7.23
CA LEU A 128 11.27 0.16 7.26
C LEU A 128 10.05 -0.38 8.02
N TYR A 129 9.67 -1.64 7.79
CA TYR A 129 8.56 -2.27 8.52
C TYR A 129 8.82 -2.37 10.02
N LYS A 130 10.03 -2.77 10.41
CA LYS A 130 10.42 -2.94 11.82
C LYS A 130 10.60 -1.63 12.59
N SER A 131 10.84 -0.51 11.90
CA SER A 131 11.09 0.79 12.54
C SER A 131 9.93 1.78 12.33
N GLN A 132 9.82 2.36 11.15
CA GLN A 132 8.92 3.48 10.89
C GLN A 132 7.44 3.08 10.96
N ALA A 133 7.06 1.99 10.27
CA ALA A 133 5.66 1.58 10.21
C ALA A 133 5.13 1.18 11.60
N GLN A 134 5.92 0.43 12.37
CA GLN A 134 5.55 0.02 13.73
C GLN A 134 5.36 1.22 14.66
N ASN A 135 6.26 2.20 14.62
CA ASN A 135 6.16 3.41 15.44
C ASN A 135 4.93 4.24 15.08
N VAL A 136 4.63 4.43 13.79
CA VAL A 136 3.43 5.16 13.34
C VAL A 136 2.14 4.51 13.85
N ILE A 137 2.03 3.18 13.77
CA ILE A 137 0.86 2.44 14.27
C ILE A 137 0.71 2.64 15.77
N ARG A 138 1.79 2.47 16.54
CA ARG A 138 1.79 2.60 18.00
C ARG A 138 1.42 4.01 18.46
N GLU A 139 1.99 5.04 17.85
CA GLU A 139 1.66 6.43 18.14
C GLU A 139 0.22 6.78 17.77
N SER A 140 -0.28 6.29 16.65
CA SER A 140 -1.66 6.52 16.22
C SER A 140 -2.66 5.91 17.20
N ALA A 141 -2.40 4.70 17.69
CA ALA A 141 -3.21 4.03 18.71
C ALA A 141 -3.17 4.76 20.06
N ALA A 142 -2.00 5.25 20.48
CA ALA A 142 -1.83 5.98 21.73
C ALA A 142 -2.58 7.33 21.71
N ARG A 143 -2.48 8.08 20.60
CA ARG A 143 -3.13 9.40 20.47
C ARG A 143 -4.65 9.33 20.27
N ARG A 144 -5.18 8.20 19.80
CA ARG A 144 -6.60 8.04 19.45
C ARG A 144 -7.15 6.70 19.96
N PRO A 145 -7.63 6.60 21.20
CA PRO A 145 -8.12 5.35 21.78
C PRO A 145 -9.22 4.65 20.97
N LYS A 146 -10.01 5.44 20.21
CA LYS A 146 -11.06 4.91 19.32
C LYS A 146 -10.50 4.03 18.18
N LEU A 147 -9.22 4.19 17.83
CA LEU A 147 -8.56 3.44 16.74
C LEU A 147 -7.81 2.18 17.23
N LYS A 148 -8.04 1.71 18.45
CA LYS A 148 -7.35 0.49 18.96
C LYS A 148 -7.62 -0.74 18.09
N LYS A 149 -8.86 -0.94 17.65
CA LYS A 149 -9.21 -2.07 16.75
C LYS A 149 -8.55 -1.93 15.39
N ASP A 150 -8.57 -0.71 14.83
CA ASP A 150 -7.88 -0.42 13.55
C ASP A 150 -6.37 -0.66 13.67
N ALA A 151 -5.75 -0.24 14.76
CA ALA A 151 -4.32 -0.42 15.00
C ALA A 151 -3.90 -1.90 15.06
N LEU A 152 -4.75 -2.79 15.60
CA LEU A 152 -4.52 -4.23 15.55
C LEU A 152 -4.51 -4.76 14.11
N LEU A 153 -5.44 -4.30 13.28
CA LEU A 153 -5.52 -4.71 11.88
C LEU A 153 -4.39 -4.09 11.05
N TRP A 154 -4.01 -2.84 11.32
CA TRP A 154 -2.83 -2.22 10.70
C TRP A 154 -1.53 -2.96 11.05
N GLU A 155 -1.40 -3.39 12.30
CA GLU A 155 -0.26 -4.22 12.71
C GLU A 155 -0.27 -5.58 12.00
N ALA A 156 -1.43 -6.21 11.81
CA ALA A 156 -1.53 -7.44 11.03
C ALA A 156 -1.09 -7.24 9.57
N THR A 157 -1.49 -6.11 8.91
CA THR A 157 -1.02 -5.79 7.54
C THR A 157 0.47 -5.48 7.49
N ARG A 158 1.03 -4.79 8.51
CA ARG A 158 2.47 -4.55 8.63
C ARG A 158 3.24 -5.87 8.74
N ARG A 159 2.78 -6.77 9.60
CA ARG A 159 3.39 -8.10 9.79
C ARG A 159 3.34 -8.94 8.52
N PHE A 160 2.24 -8.88 7.76
CA PHE A 160 2.18 -9.52 6.44
C PHE A 160 3.31 -9.01 5.53
N GLY A 161 3.52 -7.68 5.46
CA GLY A 161 4.62 -7.09 4.69
C GLY A 161 5.99 -7.60 5.16
N GLU A 162 6.23 -7.66 6.47
CA GLU A 162 7.48 -8.18 7.03
C GLU A 162 7.72 -9.66 6.68
N HIS A 163 6.70 -10.50 6.80
CA HIS A 163 6.79 -11.92 6.42
C HIS A 163 6.99 -12.12 4.92
N TYR A 164 6.33 -11.30 4.09
CA TYR A 164 6.51 -11.34 2.64
C TYR A 164 7.96 -11.01 2.23
N GLU A 165 8.53 -9.94 2.76
CA GLU A 165 9.92 -9.58 2.46
C GLU A 165 10.91 -10.63 2.99
N GLN A 166 10.65 -11.24 4.16
CA GLN A 166 11.49 -12.32 4.68
C GLN A 166 11.43 -13.57 3.80
N MET A 167 10.23 -13.95 3.34
CA MET A 167 10.07 -15.04 2.38
C MET A 167 10.87 -14.76 1.09
N CYS A 168 10.81 -13.53 0.56
CA CYS A 168 11.57 -13.15 -0.63
C CYS A 168 13.08 -13.26 -0.38
N LEU A 169 13.57 -12.86 0.80
CA LEU A 169 14.99 -12.97 1.14
C LEU A 169 15.45 -14.43 1.20
N ASN A 170 14.71 -15.28 1.88
CA ASN A 170 15.04 -16.70 1.98
C ASN A 170 15.10 -17.34 0.59
N TRP A 171 14.11 -17.07 -0.26
CA TRP A 171 14.07 -17.58 -1.62
C TRP A 171 15.22 -17.02 -2.50
N LEU A 172 15.60 -15.75 -2.32
CA LEU A 172 16.73 -15.14 -3.02
C LEU A 172 18.07 -15.78 -2.60
N ASP A 173 18.25 -16.07 -1.31
CA ASP A 173 19.44 -16.76 -0.80
C ASP A 173 19.56 -18.16 -1.44
N GLU A 174 18.48 -18.94 -1.44
CA GLU A 174 18.43 -20.26 -2.09
C GLU A 174 18.72 -20.15 -3.59
N THR A 175 18.17 -19.16 -4.28
CA THR A 175 18.35 -18.96 -5.72
C THR A 175 19.78 -18.51 -6.06
N ILE A 176 20.39 -17.65 -5.23
CA ILE A 176 21.79 -17.23 -5.39
C ILE A 176 22.71 -18.44 -5.26
N THR A 177 22.53 -19.25 -4.22
CA THR A 177 23.31 -20.48 -4.02
C THR A 177 23.18 -21.42 -5.21
N LEU A 178 21.94 -21.64 -5.70
CA LEU A 178 21.69 -22.48 -6.87
C LEU A 178 22.47 -21.99 -8.11
N VAL A 179 22.49 -20.66 -8.34
CA VAL A 179 23.23 -20.08 -9.47
C VAL A 179 24.74 -20.18 -9.26
N GLU A 180 25.23 -19.98 -8.03
CA GLU A 180 26.66 -20.07 -7.71
C GLU A 180 27.23 -21.48 -7.90
N GLU A 181 26.42 -22.49 -7.65
CA GLU A 181 26.83 -23.90 -7.75
C GLU A 181 26.69 -24.51 -9.16
N ASN A 182 25.78 -23.96 -10.01
CA ASN A 182 25.41 -24.64 -11.28
C ASN A 182 25.63 -23.81 -12.55
N PHE A 183 26.04 -22.56 -12.44
CA PHE A 183 26.36 -21.66 -13.56
C PHE A 183 27.85 -21.30 -13.50
#